data_cabfb27426ccc9353d9955e1af4956ce
#
_entry.id   cabfb27426ccc9353d9955e1af4956ce
#
_cell.length_a   1.000
_cell.length_b   1.000
_cell.length_c   1.000
_cell.angle_alpha   90.00
_cell.angle_beta   90.00
_cell.angle_gamma   90.00
#
_symmetry.space_group_name_H-M   'P 1'
#
loop_
_entity.id
_entity.type
_entity.pdbx_description
1 polymer ?
#
loop_
_entity_poly.entity_id
_entity_poly.type
_entity_poly.pdbx_seq_one_letter_code
_entity_poly.pdbx_strand_id
1 'polypeptide(L)'
;MPVDLRLMRYVIAVAEAGSFEAAAERLHMTQPPLSRQIRDLERELGVALFHRRPTRLTEPGRVFVEEAREVLAAAEQAVERARRAAGANRGAVRVGYTVTTAFDEMPKLFAAMRARHPGVQVAAREAWGAELTAAAEAGELDVLLGRHLDVPAAWPSAVLRSEEFVAVVGAGHRLAGRSEVSLRDLRGETLRFFPRSYAPRYHDEVLAGLRGTGEEFEVWENPLPGLRNLTVSLSDSGFMVLPRSLSDRLPGGVACLPLLDRLPPIELRLSWAPDPSPAVTALITTAHRLARRERWTAPPG
;
A
#
# COMPACT_ATOMS: atom_id res chain seq x y z
N MET A 1 -6.50 34.94 -8.52
CA MET A 1 -7.64 34.18 -9.05
C MET A 1 -7.98 33.05 -8.09
N PRO A 2 -9.13 33.03 -7.44
CA PRO A 2 -9.47 31.94 -6.57
C PRO A 2 -10.22 30.87 -7.38
N VAL A 3 -9.53 29.80 -7.75
CA VAL A 3 -10.24 28.60 -8.25
C VAL A 3 -10.98 27.98 -7.07
N ASP A 4 -12.32 27.95 -7.16
CA ASP A 4 -13.19 27.36 -6.14
C ASP A 4 -13.08 25.83 -6.18
N LEU A 5 -12.96 25.18 -5.02
CA LEU A 5 -12.96 23.72 -4.89
C LEU A 5 -14.17 23.06 -5.55
N ARG A 6 -15.30 23.74 -5.59
CA ARG A 6 -16.51 23.30 -6.28
C ARG A 6 -16.28 23.17 -7.79
N LEU A 7 -15.58 24.14 -8.40
CA LEU A 7 -15.27 24.09 -9.83
C LEU A 7 -14.32 22.94 -10.16
N MET A 8 -13.37 22.64 -9.29
CA MET A 8 -12.49 21.47 -9.43
C MET A 8 -13.32 20.17 -9.45
N ARG A 9 -14.28 20.01 -8.51
CA ARG A 9 -15.18 18.85 -8.49
C ARG A 9 -16.01 18.74 -9.77
N TYR A 10 -16.47 19.86 -10.32
CA TYR A 10 -17.23 19.86 -11.57
C TYR A 10 -16.40 19.39 -12.76
N VAL A 11 -15.16 19.86 -12.88
CA VAL A 11 -14.26 19.42 -13.95
C VAL A 11 -13.97 17.93 -13.85
N ILE A 12 -13.66 17.44 -12.65
CA ILE A 12 -13.41 16.00 -12.40
C ILE A 12 -14.65 15.18 -12.76
N ALA A 13 -15.83 15.60 -12.31
CA ALA A 13 -17.08 14.89 -12.61
C ALA A 13 -17.37 14.77 -14.11
N VAL A 14 -17.11 15.83 -14.89
CA VAL A 14 -17.26 15.79 -16.35
C VAL A 14 -16.20 14.89 -17.01
N ALA A 15 -14.98 14.92 -16.50
CA ALA A 15 -13.90 14.05 -17.00
C ALA A 15 -14.21 12.57 -16.79
N GLU A 16 -14.74 12.21 -15.62
CA GLU A 16 -15.08 10.83 -15.27
C GLU A 16 -16.37 10.33 -15.96
N ALA A 17 -17.35 11.21 -16.13
CA ALA A 17 -18.60 10.85 -16.79
C ALA A 17 -18.48 10.81 -18.33
N GLY A 18 -17.46 11.45 -18.91
CA GLY A 18 -17.30 11.56 -20.37
C GLY A 18 -18.36 12.41 -21.07
N SER A 19 -19.30 12.98 -20.32
CA SER A 19 -20.35 13.86 -20.84
C SER A 19 -20.81 14.88 -19.80
N PHE A 20 -21.15 16.09 -20.25
CA PHE A 20 -21.69 17.14 -19.38
C PHE A 20 -23.07 16.79 -18.81
N GLU A 21 -23.86 16.01 -19.54
CA GLU A 21 -25.18 15.59 -19.12
C GLU A 21 -25.11 14.56 -17.98
N ALA A 22 -24.33 13.49 -18.18
CA ALA A 22 -24.11 12.47 -17.15
C ALA A 22 -23.42 13.03 -15.89
N ALA A 23 -22.51 14.00 -16.05
CA ALA A 23 -21.88 14.66 -14.92
C ALA A 23 -22.91 15.52 -14.13
N ALA A 24 -23.77 16.23 -14.81
CA ALA A 24 -24.80 17.03 -14.19
C ALA A 24 -25.79 16.17 -13.37
N GLU A 25 -26.19 15.01 -13.90
CA GLU A 25 -27.02 14.05 -13.16
C GLU A 25 -26.32 13.57 -11.88
N ARG A 26 -25.04 13.20 -11.95
CA ARG A 26 -24.24 12.80 -10.77
C ARG A 26 -24.11 13.89 -9.73
N LEU A 27 -24.07 15.16 -10.17
CA LEU A 27 -23.96 16.34 -9.31
C LEU A 27 -25.32 16.85 -8.84
N HIS A 28 -26.43 16.17 -9.18
CA HIS A 28 -27.81 16.58 -8.87
C HIS A 28 -28.12 17.98 -9.32
N MET A 29 -27.69 18.33 -10.53
CA MET A 29 -27.96 19.64 -11.15
C MET A 29 -28.33 19.51 -12.63
N THR A 30 -28.76 20.59 -13.24
CA THR A 30 -29.03 20.62 -14.69
C THR A 30 -27.72 20.92 -15.46
N GLN A 31 -27.64 20.43 -16.71
CA GLN A 31 -26.44 20.59 -17.54
C GLN A 31 -26.09 22.07 -17.87
N PRO A 32 -27.06 23.01 -18.14
CA PRO A 32 -26.69 24.37 -18.52
C PRO A 32 -25.82 25.13 -17.50
N PRO A 33 -26.14 25.15 -16.19
CA PRO A 33 -25.29 25.82 -15.20
C PRO A 33 -23.91 25.17 -15.10
N LEU A 34 -23.80 23.83 -15.13
CA LEU A 34 -22.51 23.12 -15.11
C LEU A 34 -21.63 23.55 -16.29
N SER A 35 -22.19 23.52 -17.51
CA SER A 35 -21.48 23.92 -18.73
C SER A 35 -21.06 25.39 -18.72
N ARG A 36 -21.88 26.27 -18.13
CA ARG A 36 -21.55 27.69 -17.98
C ARG A 36 -20.37 27.87 -17.03
N GLN A 37 -20.42 27.28 -15.85
CA GLN A 37 -19.37 27.42 -14.85
C GLN A 37 -18.01 26.89 -15.34
N ILE A 38 -18.00 25.78 -16.05
CA ILE A 38 -16.75 25.27 -16.64
C ILE A 38 -16.23 26.20 -17.75
N ARG A 39 -17.09 26.75 -18.59
CA ARG A 39 -16.69 27.75 -19.60
C ARG A 39 -16.16 29.04 -18.98
N ASP A 40 -16.71 29.46 -17.88
CA ASP A 40 -16.24 30.64 -17.18
C ASP A 40 -14.86 30.39 -16.57
N LEU A 41 -14.64 29.21 -16.00
CA LEU A 41 -13.33 28.74 -15.53
C LEU A 41 -12.30 28.67 -16.67
N GLU A 42 -12.65 28.06 -17.83
CA GLU A 42 -11.78 27.99 -19.01
C GLU A 42 -11.37 29.38 -19.52
N ARG A 43 -12.30 30.32 -19.50
CA ARG A 43 -12.04 31.72 -19.88
C ARG A 43 -11.09 32.40 -18.88
N GLU A 44 -11.29 32.17 -17.61
CA GLU A 44 -10.45 32.71 -16.55
C GLU A 44 -9.03 32.12 -16.57
N LEU A 45 -8.90 30.83 -16.87
CA LEU A 45 -7.61 30.16 -17.06
C LEU A 45 -6.92 30.52 -18.38
N GLY A 46 -7.68 31.03 -19.37
CA GLY A 46 -7.17 31.30 -20.71
C GLY A 46 -6.91 30.05 -21.55
N VAL A 47 -7.35 28.86 -21.08
CA VAL A 47 -7.14 27.58 -21.78
C VAL A 47 -8.42 26.75 -21.73
N ALA A 48 -8.69 25.97 -22.78
CA ALA A 48 -9.79 25.02 -22.79
C ALA A 48 -9.38 23.74 -22.04
N LEU A 49 -10.25 23.26 -21.16
CA LEU A 49 -10.05 22.00 -20.42
C LEU A 49 -10.69 20.82 -21.15
N PHE A 50 -11.72 21.08 -21.99
CA PHE A 50 -12.44 20.05 -22.73
C PHE A 50 -12.55 20.34 -24.22
N HIS A 51 -12.37 19.30 -25.02
CA HIS A 51 -12.97 19.22 -26.35
C HIS A 51 -14.48 18.98 -26.19
N ARG A 52 -15.32 19.62 -27.01
CA ARG A 52 -16.77 19.57 -26.82
C ARG A 52 -17.47 18.47 -27.60
N ARG A 53 -16.86 18.02 -28.69
CA ARG A 53 -17.45 16.99 -29.58
C ARG A 53 -16.34 16.08 -30.15
N PRO A 54 -16.17 14.86 -29.59
CA PRO A 54 -16.76 14.33 -28.34
C PRO A 54 -16.18 15.02 -27.11
N THR A 55 -16.87 14.93 -25.97
CA THR A 55 -16.38 15.44 -24.69
C THR A 55 -15.15 14.64 -24.26
N ARG A 56 -13.97 15.26 -24.29
CA ARG A 56 -12.70 14.67 -23.86
C ARG A 56 -11.83 15.76 -23.25
N LEU A 57 -10.97 15.40 -22.34
CA LEU A 57 -9.96 16.32 -21.79
C LEU A 57 -9.00 16.77 -22.91
N THR A 58 -8.65 18.05 -22.87
CA THR A 58 -7.46 18.57 -23.53
C THR A 58 -6.21 18.22 -22.71
N GLU A 59 -5.02 18.48 -23.22
CA GLU A 59 -3.79 18.32 -22.42
C GLU A 59 -3.76 19.23 -21.18
N PRO A 60 -4.11 20.55 -21.26
CA PRO A 60 -4.33 21.36 -20.07
C PRO A 60 -5.41 20.82 -19.14
N GLY A 61 -6.48 20.22 -19.68
CA GLY A 61 -7.55 19.61 -18.89
C GLY A 61 -7.09 18.40 -18.11
N ARG A 62 -6.22 17.57 -18.68
CA ARG A 62 -5.64 16.40 -18.00
C ARG A 62 -4.79 16.85 -16.81
N VAL A 63 -3.87 17.78 -17.04
CA VAL A 63 -3.04 18.36 -15.96
C VAL A 63 -3.91 18.99 -14.88
N PHE A 64 -4.95 19.78 -15.26
CA PHE A 64 -5.84 20.39 -14.29
C PHE A 64 -6.59 19.36 -13.44
N VAL A 65 -7.05 18.25 -14.00
CA VAL A 65 -7.76 17.18 -13.26
C VAL A 65 -6.81 16.50 -12.27
N GLU A 66 -5.56 16.23 -12.66
CA GLU A 66 -4.53 15.64 -11.79
C GLU A 66 -4.29 16.55 -10.57
N GLU A 67 -3.95 17.81 -10.79
CA GLU A 67 -3.71 18.80 -9.73
C GLU A 67 -4.98 19.08 -8.88
N ALA A 68 -6.16 19.14 -9.51
CA ALA A 68 -7.40 19.36 -8.79
C ALA A 68 -7.74 18.23 -7.81
N ARG A 69 -7.39 16.99 -8.12
CA ARG A 69 -7.54 15.86 -7.20
C ARG A 69 -6.67 16.02 -5.97
N GLU A 70 -5.42 16.45 -6.14
CA GLU A 70 -4.49 16.70 -5.02
C GLU A 70 -4.99 17.83 -4.13
N VAL A 71 -5.45 18.94 -4.72
CA VAL A 71 -6.00 20.08 -3.96
C VAL A 71 -7.24 19.67 -3.17
N LEU A 72 -8.16 18.90 -3.77
CA LEU A 72 -9.36 18.41 -3.08
C LEU A 72 -9.00 17.48 -1.93
N ALA A 73 -8.06 16.56 -2.14
CA ALA A 73 -7.55 15.68 -1.08
C ALA A 73 -6.94 16.48 0.07
N ALA A 74 -6.13 17.50 -0.23
CA ALA A 74 -5.53 18.38 0.78
C ALA A 74 -6.60 19.18 1.58
N ALA A 75 -7.65 19.65 0.90
CA ALA A 75 -8.76 20.35 1.56
C ALA A 75 -9.53 19.43 2.51
N GLU A 76 -9.83 18.20 2.09
CA GLU A 76 -10.47 17.19 2.94
C GLU A 76 -9.61 16.83 4.15
N GLN A 77 -8.31 16.70 3.98
CA GLN A 77 -7.37 16.49 5.07
C GLN A 77 -7.35 17.64 6.07
N ALA A 78 -7.40 18.89 5.61
CA ALA A 78 -7.44 20.05 6.50
C ALA A 78 -8.69 20.01 7.40
N VAL A 79 -9.85 19.65 6.85
CA VAL A 79 -11.08 19.48 7.62
C VAL A 79 -10.94 18.33 8.63
N GLU A 80 -10.39 17.19 8.22
CA GLU A 80 -10.18 16.04 9.11
C GLU A 80 -9.16 16.33 10.22
N ARG A 81 -8.09 17.06 9.92
CA ARG A 81 -7.12 17.51 10.94
C ARG A 81 -7.77 18.46 11.95
N ALA A 82 -8.60 19.40 11.50
CA ALA A 82 -9.34 20.29 12.37
C ALA A 82 -10.34 19.53 13.26
N ARG A 83 -11.10 18.58 12.71
CA ARG A 83 -12.00 17.70 13.48
C ARG A 83 -11.27 16.88 14.52
N ARG A 84 -10.08 16.35 14.17
CA ARG A 84 -9.22 15.61 15.12
C ARG A 84 -8.73 16.50 16.25
N ALA A 85 -8.27 17.71 15.96
CA ALA A 85 -7.86 18.69 16.97
C ALA A 85 -9.01 19.04 17.92
N ALA A 86 -10.25 19.08 17.41
CA ALA A 86 -11.46 19.25 18.23
C ALA A 86 -11.88 17.99 19.02
N GLY A 87 -11.16 16.85 18.87
CA GLY A 87 -11.46 15.60 19.57
C GLY A 87 -12.62 14.79 18.99
N ALA A 88 -13.13 15.16 17.81
CA ALA A 88 -14.27 14.47 17.19
C ALA A 88 -14.00 13.02 16.79
N ASN A 89 -12.71 12.65 16.58
CA ASN A 89 -12.28 11.31 16.15
C ASN A 89 -11.49 10.55 17.22
N ARG A 90 -11.77 10.78 18.50
CA ARG A 90 -11.05 10.10 19.60
C ARG A 90 -11.15 8.57 19.58
N GLY A 91 -12.10 8.03 18.85
CA GLY A 91 -12.37 6.59 18.74
C GLY A 91 -12.01 5.97 17.37
N ALA A 92 -11.34 6.66 16.45
CA ALA A 92 -11.00 6.11 15.13
C ALA A 92 -9.49 6.03 14.90
N VAL A 93 -9.02 4.98 14.19
CA VAL A 93 -7.64 4.80 13.73
C VAL A 93 -7.64 4.39 12.27
N ARG A 94 -6.86 5.09 11.43
CA ARG A 94 -6.66 4.77 10.02
C ARG A 94 -5.33 4.04 9.86
N VAL A 95 -5.41 2.77 9.48
CA VAL A 95 -4.25 1.88 9.37
C VAL A 95 -3.98 1.56 7.92
N GLY A 96 -2.81 1.90 7.42
CA GLY A 96 -2.28 1.39 6.16
C GLY A 96 -1.47 0.11 6.41
N TYR A 97 -1.65 -0.91 5.60
CA TYR A 97 -0.89 -2.14 5.75
C TYR A 97 -0.56 -2.78 4.41
N THR A 98 0.59 -3.47 4.35
CA THR A 98 1.05 -4.12 3.13
C THR A 98 0.36 -5.46 2.90
N VAL A 99 0.30 -5.88 1.64
CA VAL A 99 -0.26 -7.17 1.19
C VAL A 99 0.27 -8.36 2.00
N THR A 100 1.57 -8.35 2.36
CA THR A 100 2.18 -9.44 3.13
C THR A 100 1.65 -9.54 4.57
N THR A 101 1.15 -8.46 5.14
CA THR A 101 0.59 -8.44 6.51
C THR A 101 -0.89 -8.82 6.56
N ALA A 102 -1.56 -8.85 5.39
CA ALA A 102 -2.98 -9.18 5.27
C ALA A 102 -3.31 -10.62 5.70
N PHE A 103 -2.34 -11.52 5.66
CA PHE A 103 -2.57 -12.96 5.85
C PHE A 103 -2.45 -13.43 7.31
N ASP A 104 -1.70 -12.73 8.15
CA ASP A 104 -1.47 -13.13 9.55
C ASP A 104 -1.62 -11.96 10.53
N GLU A 105 -0.79 -10.93 10.39
CA GLU A 105 -0.65 -9.89 11.42
C GLU A 105 -1.88 -8.99 11.52
N MET A 106 -2.38 -8.50 10.39
CA MET A 106 -3.54 -7.60 10.39
C MET A 106 -4.82 -8.25 10.93
N PRO A 107 -5.23 -9.46 10.50
CA PRO A 107 -6.40 -10.13 11.06
C PRO A 107 -6.30 -10.34 12.57
N LYS A 108 -5.12 -10.71 13.09
CA LYS A 108 -4.88 -10.88 14.52
C LYS A 108 -4.97 -9.54 15.27
N LEU A 109 -4.40 -8.47 14.70
CA LEU A 109 -4.46 -7.13 15.29
C LEU A 109 -5.90 -6.61 15.32
N PHE A 110 -6.67 -6.80 14.24
CA PHE A 110 -8.09 -6.45 14.21
C PHE A 110 -8.89 -7.19 15.26
N ALA A 111 -8.72 -8.50 15.37
CA ALA A 111 -9.40 -9.31 16.37
C ALA A 111 -9.05 -8.83 17.80
N ALA A 112 -7.79 -8.54 18.06
CA ALA A 112 -7.33 -8.05 19.35
C ALA A 112 -7.87 -6.66 19.68
N MET A 113 -7.92 -5.74 18.70
CA MET A 113 -8.50 -4.41 18.87
C MET A 113 -9.99 -4.49 19.16
N ARG A 114 -10.75 -5.26 18.39
CA ARG A 114 -12.18 -5.44 18.61
C ARG A 114 -12.51 -6.01 19.98
N ALA A 115 -11.70 -6.95 20.45
CA ALA A 115 -11.93 -7.59 21.76
C ALA A 115 -11.60 -6.66 22.95
N ARG A 116 -10.58 -5.80 22.82
CA ARG A 116 -10.09 -4.97 23.93
C ARG A 116 -10.60 -3.54 23.91
N HIS A 117 -10.91 -3.04 22.74
CA HIS A 117 -11.28 -1.65 22.49
C HIS A 117 -12.50 -1.57 21.56
N PRO A 118 -13.68 -2.14 21.97
CA PRO A 118 -14.85 -2.23 21.08
C PRO A 118 -15.39 -0.87 20.62
N GLY A 119 -15.06 0.20 21.35
CA GLY A 119 -15.43 1.56 20.98
C GLY A 119 -14.46 2.24 19.98
N VAL A 120 -13.36 1.55 19.60
CA VAL A 120 -12.40 2.09 18.62
C VAL A 120 -12.74 1.56 17.23
N GLN A 121 -13.02 2.47 16.31
CA GLN A 121 -13.18 2.13 14.90
C GLN A 121 -11.79 2.04 14.23
N VAL A 122 -11.50 0.92 13.59
CA VAL A 122 -10.27 0.75 12.80
C VAL A 122 -10.65 0.75 11.32
N ALA A 123 -10.31 1.83 10.62
CA ALA A 123 -10.39 1.92 9.17
C ALA A 123 -9.06 1.45 8.60
N ALA A 124 -9.08 0.40 7.79
CA ALA A 124 -7.86 -0.20 7.27
C ALA A 124 -7.82 -0.16 5.75
N ARG A 125 -6.64 0.16 5.21
CA ARG A 125 -6.34 0.22 3.78
C ARG A 125 -5.18 -0.71 3.48
N GLU A 126 -5.43 -1.71 2.64
CA GLU A 126 -4.40 -2.53 2.03
C GLU A 126 -3.88 -1.84 0.77
N ALA A 127 -2.57 -1.65 0.67
CA ALA A 127 -1.96 -1.13 -0.54
C ALA A 127 -0.47 -1.50 -0.63
N TRP A 128 0.17 -1.12 -1.73
CA TRP A 128 1.62 -1.23 -1.90
C TRP A 128 2.37 -0.17 -1.10
N GLY A 129 3.66 -0.44 -0.84
CA GLY A 129 4.48 0.43 0.00
C GLY A 129 4.51 1.89 -0.45
N ALA A 130 4.71 2.15 -1.74
CA ALA A 130 4.74 3.51 -2.29
C ALA A 130 3.41 4.27 -2.08
N GLU A 131 2.27 3.59 -2.30
CA GLU A 131 0.95 4.19 -2.06
C GLU A 131 0.70 4.48 -0.58
N LEU A 132 1.13 3.57 0.30
CA LEU A 132 1.01 3.75 1.75
C LEU A 132 1.87 4.90 2.25
N THR A 133 3.10 5.03 1.73
CA THR A 133 4.00 6.14 2.05
C THR A 133 3.37 7.47 1.64
N ALA A 134 2.89 7.58 0.40
CA ALA A 134 2.21 8.78 -0.09
C ALA A 134 0.97 9.13 0.75
N ALA A 135 0.14 8.14 1.10
CA ALA A 135 -1.03 8.35 1.94
C ALA A 135 -0.67 8.78 3.39
N ALA A 136 0.45 8.30 3.93
CA ALA A 136 0.95 8.72 5.24
C ALA A 136 1.49 10.16 5.21
N GLU A 137 2.26 10.52 4.19
CA GLU A 137 2.75 11.90 3.97
C GLU A 137 1.59 12.88 3.78
N ALA A 138 0.57 12.46 3.06
CA ALA A 138 -0.66 13.19 2.89
C ALA A 138 -1.50 13.29 4.19
N GLY A 139 -1.16 12.56 5.27
CA GLY A 139 -1.92 12.54 6.53
C GLY A 139 -3.26 11.81 6.43
N GLU A 140 -3.43 10.93 5.46
CA GLU A 140 -4.60 10.07 5.30
C GLU A 140 -4.57 8.88 6.25
N LEU A 141 -3.40 8.51 6.76
CA LEU A 141 -3.18 7.40 7.66
C LEU A 141 -2.64 7.88 9.01
N ASP A 142 -2.94 7.15 10.06
CA ASP A 142 -2.45 7.38 11.40
C ASP A 142 -1.35 6.38 11.78
N VAL A 143 -1.41 5.19 11.17
CA VAL A 143 -0.51 4.07 11.44
C VAL A 143 -0.19 3.35 10.14
N LEU A 144 1.06 2.91 10.01
CA LEU A 144 1.53 2.00 8.97
C LEU A 144 2.01 0.69 9.58
N LEU A 145 1.62 -0.43 8.97
CA LEU A 145 2.09 -1.77 9.33
C LEU A 145 2.65 -2.47 8.09
N GLY A 146 3.94 -2.73 8.09
CA GLY A 146 4.57 -3.39 6.93
C GLY A 146 6.05 -3.63 7.11
N ARG A 147 6.63 -4.29 6.10
CA ARG A 147 8.05 -4.62 6.04
C ARG A 147 8.76 -3.65 5.11
N HIS A 148 9.87 -3.07 5.59
CA HIS A 148 10.71 -2.13 4.81
C HIS A 148 9.92 -1.03 4.10
N LEU A 149 8.95 -0.42 4.82
CA LEU A 149 8.24 0.75 4.32
C LEU A 149 9.08 2.00 4.46
N ASP A 150 9.01 2.85 3.46
CA ASP A 150 9.39 4.24 3.64
C ASP A 150 8.30 4.91 4.49
N VAL A 151 8.71 5.56 5.55
CA VAL A 151 7.80 6.28 6.44
C VAL A 151 8.25 7.72 6.58
N PRO A 152 7.34 8.68 6.82
CA PRO A 152 7.74 10.05 7.06
C PRO A 152 8.77 10.14 8.18
N ALA A 153 9.82 10.94 8.02
CA ALA A 153 10.96 10.99 8.94
C ALA A 153 10.60 11.30 10.40
N ALA A 154 9.49 12.02 10.61
CA ALA A 154 8.99 12.33 11.95
C ALA A 154 8.20 11.20 12.62
N TRP A 155 7.93 10.11 11.92
CA TRP A 155 7.12 9.01 12.46
C TRP A 155 7.96 8.06 13.32
N PRO A 156 7.64 7.90 14.60
CA PRO A 156 8.24 6.86 15.41
C PRO A 156 7.83 5.48 14.88
N SER A 157 8.70 4.49 15.08
CA SER A 157 8.44 3.12 14.67
C SER A 157 8.93 2.11 15.70
N ALA A 158 8.29 0.94 15.71
CA ALA A 158 8.69 -0.20 16.54
C ALA A 158 8.71 -1.47 15.72
N VAL A 159 9.71 -2.32 15.95
CA VAL A 159 9.78 -3.66 15.38
C VAL A 159 8.82 -4.55 16.14
N LEU A 160 7.88 -5.17 15.41
CA LEU A 160 6.94 -6.15 15.95
C LEU A 160 7.39 -7.59 15.69
N ARG A 161 8.10 -7.81 14.56
CA ARG A 161 8.56 -9.12 14.14
C ARG A 161 9.90 -8.99 13.41
N SER A 162 10.80 -9.93 13.66
CA SER A 162 12.01 -10.11 12.87
C SER A 162 12.04 -11.56 12.43
N GLU A 163 12.24 -11.82 11.15
CA GLU A 163 12.14 -13.17 10.60
C GLU A 163 13.05 -13.36 9.39
N GLU A 164 13.28 -14.63 9.06
CA GLU A 164 14.06 -15.04 7.91
C GLU A 164 13.22 -15.06 6.65
N PHE A 165 13.91 -15.10 5.50
CA PHE A 165 13.31 -15.39 4.22
C PHE A 165 13.25 -16.90 3.96
N VAL A 166 12.28 -17.30 3.16
CA VAL A 166 12.20 -18.62 2.52
C VAL A 166 12.21 -18.46 1.01
N ALA A 167 12.77 -19.43 0.30
CA ALA A 167 12.58 -19.54 -1.14
C ALA A 167 11.24 -20.20 -1.42
N VAL A 168 10.54 -19.71 -2.44
CA VAL A 168 9.27 -20.28 -2.90
C VAL A 168 9.42 -20.62 -4.37
N VAL A 169 9.09 -21.87 -4.71
CA VAL A 169 9.15 -22.41 -6.08
C VAL A 169 7.82 -23.08 -6.43
N GLY A 170 7.56 -23.28 -7.71
CA GLY A 170 6.41 -24.08 -8.14
C GLY A 170 6.48 -25.53 -7.64
N ALA A 171 5.34 -26.18 -7.40
CA ALA A 171 5.32 -27.56 -6.91
C ALA A 171 5.98 -28.57 -7.87
N GLY A 172 6.04 -28.26 -9.17
CA GLY A 172 6.74 -29.04 -10.19
C GLY A 172 8.23 -28.74 -10.34
N HIS A 173 8.74 -27.76 -9.58
CA HIS A 173 10.14 -27.36 -9.69
C HIS A 173 11.10 -28.45 -9.20
N ARG A 174 12.29 -28.57 -9.83
CA ARG A 174 13.32 -29.59 -9.50
C ARG A 174 13.73 -29.62 -8.02
N LEU A 175 13.58 -28.52 -7.30
CA LEU A 175 13.94 -28.41 -5.89
C LEU A 175 12.75 -28.56 -4.94
N ALA A 176 11.50 -28.65 -5.44
CA ALA A 176 10.30 -28.61 -4.61
C ALA A 176 10.22 -29.72 -3.54
N GLY A 177 10.89 -30.85 -3.77
CA GLY A 177 10.95 -31.98 -2.80
C GLY A 177 12.07 -31.89 -1.76
N ARG A 178 12.86 -30.81 -1.75
CA ARG A 178 13.95 -30.66 -0.76
C ARG A 178 13.40 -30.11 0.55
N SER A 179 14.10 -30.43 1.66
CA SER A 179 13.80 -29.86 2.99
C SER A 179 14.31 -28.43 3.17
N GLU A 180 15.36 -28.06 2.44
CA GLU A 180 16.02 -26.76 2.48
C GLU A 180 16.78 -26.53 1.17
N VAL A 181 17.19 -25.29 0.90
CA VAL A 181 17.87 -24.90 -0.33
C VAL A 181 18.87 -23.79 -0.06
N SER A 182 20.02 -23.83 -0.78
CA SER A 182 20.93 -22.67 -0.82
C SER A 182 20.62 -21.79 -2.05
N LEU A 183 20.99 -20.53 -1.99
CA LEU A 183 20.90 -19.64 -3.16
C LEU A 183 21.77 -20.16 -4.32
N ARG A 184 22.87 -20.87 -4.01
CA ARG A 184 23.70 -21.55 -5.02
C ARG A 184 22.94 -22.61 -5.80
N ASP A 185 21.99 -23.33 -5.15
CA ASP A 185 21.16 -24.33 -5.83
C ASP A 185 20.18 -23.69 -6.83
N LEU A 186 19.90 -22.40 -6.67
CA LEU A 186 19.02 -21.58 -7.52
C LEU A 186 19.77 -20.84 -8.65
N ARG A 187 21.06 -21.04 -8.81
CA ARG A 187 21.84 -20.44 -9.89
C ARG A 187 21.23 -20.76 -11.26
N GLY A 188 21.14 -19.74 -12.10
CA GLY A 188 20.50 -19.84 -13.41
C GLY A 188 18.97 -19.79 -13.41
N GLU A 189 18.35 -19.73 -12.24
CA GLU A 189 16.93 -19.48 -12.10
C GLU A 189 16.64 -17.96 -12.10
N THR A 190 15.45 -17.59 -12.55
CA THR A 190 15.00 -16.21 -12.54
C THR A 190 14.29 -15.89 -11.23
N LEU A 191 14.69 -14.82 -10.56
CA LEU A 191 13.97 -14.27 -9.42
C LEU A 191 12.70 -13.58 -9.91
N ARG A 192 11.57 -14.12 -9.54
CA ARG A 192 10.25 -13.52 -9.83
C ARG A 192 9.93 -12.51 -8.73
N PHE A 193 9.87 -11.24 -9.09
CA PHE A 193 9.68 -10.18 -8.11
C PHE A 193 8.63 -9.17 -8.60
N PHE A 194 8.13 -8.33 -7.72
CA PHE A 194 7.21 -7.26 -8.10
C PHE A 194 7.97 -6.05 -8.64
N PRO A 195 7.33 -5.18 -9.45
CA PRO A 195 7.96 -3.96 -9.94
C PRO A 195 8.48 -3.07 -8.81
N ARG A 196 9.70 -2.58 -8.97
CA ARG A 196 10.36 -1.71 -7.97
C ARG A 196 9.48 -0.52 -7.55
N SER A 197 8.71 0.05 -8.48
CA SER A 197 7.81 1.19 -8.24
C SER A 197 6.75 0.95 -7.16
N TYR A 198 6.41 -0.32 -6.86
CA TYR A 198 5.38 -0.65 -5.88
C TYR A 198 5.87 -0.57 -4.43
N ALA A 199 7.13 -0.92 -4.19
CA ALA A 199 7.75 -0.88 -2.87
C ALA A 199 9.28 -0.74 -3.01
N PRO A 200 9.78 0.46 -3.34
CA PRO A 200 11.18 0.67 -3.71
C PRO A 200 12.16 0.17 -2.65
N ARG A 201 11.93 0.55 -1.41
CA ARG A 201 12.82 0.18 -0.30
C ARG A 201 12.84 -1.32 -0.05
N TYR A 202 11.69 -1.98 0.00
CA TYR A 202 11.63 -3.44 0.16
C TYR A 202 12.36 -4.14 -0.99
N HIS A 203 12.12 -3.70 -2.22
CA HIS A 203 12.74 -4.24 -3.43
C HIS A 203 14.26 -4.14 -3.36
N ASP A 204 14.78 -2.96 -3.07
CA ASP A 204 16.20 -2.69 -3.05
C ASP A 204 16.91 -3.43 -1.90
N GLU A 205 16.33 -3.48 -0.70
CA GLU A 205 16.90 -4.17 0.45
C GLU A 205 16.95 -5.70 0.24
N VAL A 206 15.90 -6.30 -0.34
CA VAL A 206 15.91 -7.73 -0.66
C VAL A 206 16.97 -8.06 -1.70
N LEU A 207 17.06 -7.30 -2.79
CA LEU A 207 18.07 -7.52 -3.83
C LEU A 207 19.50 -7.29 -3.29
N ALA A 208 19.69 -6.30 -2.43
CA ALA A 208 20.97 -6.06 -1.78
C ALA A 208 21.36 -7.24 -0.88
N GLY A 209 20.41 -7.78 -0.12
CA GLY A 209 20.61 -8.98 0.71
C GLY A 209 21.03 -10.19 -0.10
N LEU A 210 20.36 -10.45 -1.22
CA LEU A 210 20.70 -11.55 -2.13
C LEU A 210 22.10 -11.38 -2.72
N ARG A 211 22.45 -10.20 -3.25
CA ARG A 211 23.80 -9.92 -3.77
C ARG A 211 24.87 -10.03 -2.71
N GLY A 212 24.55 -9.69 -1.45
CA GLY A 212 25.46 -9.80 -0.32
C GLY A 212 25.93 -11.24 -0.03
N THR A 213 25.24 -12.25 -0.53
CA THR A 213 25.67 -13.67 -0.45
C THR A 213 26.66 -14.07 -1.55
N GLY A 214 26.93 -13.19 -2.51
CA GLY A 214 27.79 -13.47 -3.66
C GLY A 214 27.05 -14.14 -4.83
N GLU A 215 25.71 -14.24 -4.76
CA GLU A 215 24.88 -14.79 -5.83
C GLU A 215 24.15 -13.67 -6.57
N GLU A 216 24.09 -13.77 -7.89
CA GLU A 216 23.37 -12.84 -8.75
C GLU A 216 22.28 -13.58 -9.52
N PHE A 217 21.11 -12.96 -9.59
CA PHE A 217 19.95 -13.52 -10.27
C PHE A 217 19.39 -12.52 -11.29
N GLU A 218 18.94 -13.03 -12.42
CA GLU A 218 18.09 -12.28 -13.32
C GLU A 218 16.76 -12.00 -12.61
N VAL A 219 16.34 -10.74 -12.59
CA VAL A 219 15.09 -10.32 -11.98
C VAL A 219 14.04 -10.14 -13.08
N TRP A 220 12.94 -10.87 -12.96
CA TRP A 220 11.78 -10.68 -13.81
C TRP A 220 10.65 -10.03 -13.01
N GLU A 221 10.28 -8.83 -13.44
CA GLU A 221 9.18 -8.10 -12.81
C GLU A 221 7.84 -8.73 -13.19
N ASN A 222 7.15 -9.25 -12.18
CA ASN A 222 5.88 -9.93 -12.37
C ASN A 222 4.77 -8.92 -12.71
N PRO A 223 4.13 -9.00 -13.89
CA PRO A 223 3.05 -8.10 -14.26
C PRO A 223 1.77 -8.33 -13.44
N LEU A 224 1.66 -9.48 -12.76
CA LEU A 224 0.54 -9.85 -11.89
C LEU A 224 1.05 -10.06 -10.46
N PRO A 225 1.56 -9.01 -9.80
CA PRO A 225 2.12 -9.14 -8.45
C PRO A 225 1.03 -9.48 -7.44
N GLY A 226 1.46 -10.14 -6.36
CA GLY A 226 0.60 -10.50 -5.24
C GLY A 226 0.58 -11.99 -4.97
N LEU A 227 0.37 -12.33 -3.70
CA LEU A 227 0.46 -13.71 -3.21
C LEU A 227 -0.61 -14.65 -3.80
N ARG A 228 -1.72 -14.11 -4.30
CA ARG A 228 -2.78 -14.90 -4.95
C ARG A 228 -2.38 -15.41 -6.34
N ASN A 229 -1.41 -14.78 -6.98
CA ASN A 229 -0.95 -15.10 -8.33
C ASN A 229 0.34 -15.92 -8.35
N LEU A 230 0.80 -16.42 -7.20
CA LEU A 230 2.08 -17.14 -7.08
C LEU A 230 2.15 -18.38 -7.96
N THR A 231 1.07 -19.17 -8.02
CA THR A 231 1.03 -20.38 -8.83
C THR A 231 1.22 -20.09 -10.32
N VAL A 232 0.65 -19.00 -10.81
CA VAL A 232 0.83 -18.56 -12.21
C VAL A 232 2.25 -18.03 -12.41
N SER A 233 2.76 -17.25 -11.47
CA SER A 233 4.10 -16.65 -11.55
C SER A 233 5.23 -17.67 -11.49
N LEU A 234 5.01 -18.83 -10.83
CA LEU A 234 5.99 -19.88 -10.60
C LEU A 234 5.66 -21.20 -11.32
N SER A 235 4.76 -21.17 -12.33
CA SER A 235 4.29 -22.38 -12.99
C SER A 235 5.41 -23.15 -13.72
N ASP A 236 6.34 -22.45 -14.34
CA ASP A 236 7.29 -23.06 -15.27
C ASP A 236 8.73 -23.07 -14.76
N SER A 237 9.19 -22.00 -14.14
CA SER A 237 10.57 -21.86 -13.67
C SER A 237 10.74 -20.65 -12.75
N GLY A 238 11.90 -20.58 -12.10
CA GLY A 238 12.26 -19.47 -11.23
C GLY A 238 11.75 -19.63 -9.80
N PHE A 239 12.07 -18.64 -8.99
CA PHE A 239 11.77 -18.64 -7.57
C PHE A 239 11.39 -17.25 -7.08
N MET A 240 10.81 -17.18 -5.90
CA MET A 240 10.59 -15.96 -5.14
C MET A 240 11.23 -16.10 -3.76
N VAL A 241 11.48 -14.98 -3.11
CA VAL A 241 11.82 -14.94 -1.68
C VAL A 241 10.72 -14.22 -0.92
N LEU A 242 10.23 -14.84 0.14
CA LEU A 242 9.15 -14.31 0.96
C LEU A 242 9.49 -14.43 2.44
N PRO A 243 8.87 -13.60 3.31
CA PRO A 243 8.97 -13.77 4.76
C PRO A 243 8.49 -15.16 5.20
N ARG A 244 9.22 -15.80 6.11
CA ARG A 244 8.91 -17.15 6.60
C ARG A 244 7.49 -17.29 7.14
N SER A 245 6.94 -16.25 7.74
CA SER A 245 5.58 -16.24 8.27
C SER A 245 4.49 -16.50 7.24
N LEU A 246 4.80 -16.36 5.96
CA LEU A 246 3.86 -16.61 4.87
C LEU A 246 3.84 -18.08 4.42
N SER A 247 4.81 -18.92 4.83
CA SER A 247 4.96 -20.29 4.34
C SER A 247 3.66 -21.11 4.44
N ASP A 248 2.98 -21.02 5.59
CA ASP A 248 1.74 -21.78 5.85
C ASP A 248 0.48 -21.09 5.28
N ARG A 249 0.64 -19.97 4.58
CA ARG A 249 -0.46 -19.13 4.08
C ARG A 249 -0.52 -19.07 2.56
N LEU A 250 0.46 -19.67 1.89
CA LEU A 250 0.51 -19.67 0.44
C LEU A 250 -0.52 -20.62 -0.16
N PRO A 251 -1.00 -20.34 -1.38
CA PRO A 251 -1.91 -21.23 -2.09
C PRO A 251 -1.24 -22.58 -2.38
N GLY A 252 -2.02 -23.62 -2.58
CA GLY A 252 -1.52 -24.90 -3.10
C GLY A 252 -0.83 -24.72 -4.46
N GLY A 253 0.09 -25.63 -4.78
CA GLY A 253 0.83 -25.58 -6.04
C GLY A 253 2.18 -24.88 -5.97
N VAL A 254 2.63 -24.47 -4.77
CA VAL A 254 3.99 -23.97 -4.51
C VAL A 254 4.64 -24.75 -3.37
N ALA A 255 5.97 -24.75 -3.33
CA ALA A 255 6.78 -25.30 -2.25
C ALA A 255 7.59 -24.16 -1.59
N CYS A 256 7.55 -24.12 -0.24
CA CYS A 256 8.34 -23.20 0.55
C CYS A 256 9.57 -23.94 1.10
N LEU A 257 10.74 -23.41 0.83
CA LEU A 257 12.02 -24.02 1.17
C LEU A 257 12.80 -23.07 2.08
N PRO A 258 13.13 -23.46 3.32
CA PRO A 258 14.07 -22.73 4.13
C PRO A 258 15.38 -22.46 3.39
N LEU A 259 15.90 -21.24 3.52
CA LEU A 259 17.20 -20.86 2.97
C LEU A 259 18.32 -21.22 3.95
N LEU A 260 19.36 -21.87 3.46
CA LEU A 260 20.60 -22.12 4.21
C LEU A 260 21.45 -20.85 4.33
N ASP A 261 21.32 -19.95 3.36
CA ASP A 261 22.04 -18.70 3.32
C ASP A 261 21.43 -17.70 4.30
N ARG A 262 22.28 -17.03 5.06
CA ARG A 262 21.86 -15.98 6.00
C ARG A 262 21.67 -14.66 5.26
N LEU A 263 20.44 -14.35 4.94
CA LEU A 263 20.05 -13.01 4.50
C LEU A 263 19.84 -12.10 5.73
N PRO A 264 19.98 -10.77 5.57
CA PRO A 264 19.53 -9.85 6.61
C PRO A 264 18.08 -10.13 6.97
N PRO A 265 17.73 -10.19 8.27
CA PRO A 265 16.37 -10.50 8.67
C PRO A 265 15.39 -9.42 8.18
N ILE A 266 14.21 -9.84 7.80
CA ILE A 266 13.16 -8.93 7.43
C ILE A 266 12.33 -8.53 8.65
N GLU A 267 12.17 -7.22 8.85
CA GLU A 267 11.45 -6.67 9.99
C GLU A 267 10.07 -6.17 9.60
N LEU A 268 9.06 -6.68 10.31
CA LEU A 268 7.74 -6.07 10.34
C LEU A 268 7.76 -4.91 11.34
N ARG A 269 7.47 -3.72 10.86
CA ARG A 269 7.42 -2.51 11.68
C ARG A 269 6.01 -1.95 11.75
N LEU A 270 5.67 -1.44 12.93
CA LEU A 270 4.55 -0.54 13.16
C LEU A 270 5.11 0.87 13.26
N SER A 271 4.62 1.76 12.43
CA SER A 271 5.00 3.19 12.45
C SER A 271 3.74 4.04 12.62
N TRP A 272 3.84 5.18 13.28
CA TRP A 272 2.66 6.00 13.56
C TRP A 272 2.96 7.50 13.50
N ALA A 273 1.92 8.29 13.23
CA ALA A 273 2.04 9.75 13.20
C ALA A 273 2.47 10.30 14.58
N PRO A 274 3.23 11.41 14.63
CA PRO A 274 3.54 12.10 15.88
C PRO A 274 2.27 12.46 16.65
N ASP A 275 2.38 12.57 17.96
CA ASP A 275 1.27 12.90 18.87
C ASP A 275 0.04 11.97 18.71
N PRO A 276 0.20 10.66 18.93
CA PRO A 276 -0.83 9.69 18.67
C PRO A 276 -2.07 9.91 19.54
N SER A 277 -3.24 9.85 18.95
CA SER A 277 -4.51 9.91 19.68
C SER A 277 -4.64 8.74 20.67
N PRO A 278 -5.54 8.81 21.66
CA PRO A 278 -5.78 7.70 22.57
C PRO A 278 -6.13 6.38 21.85
N ALA A 279 -6.85 6.45 20.72
CA ALA A 279 -7.18 5.29 19.91
C ALA A 279 -5.95 4.69 19.20
N VAL A 280 -5.07 5.54 18.66
CA VAL A 280 -3.78 5.12 18.09
C VAL A 280 -2.87 4.51 19.16
N THR A 281 -2.79 5.13 20.34
CA THR A 281 -2.03 4.60 21.49
C THR A 281 -2.56 3.23 21.93
N ALA A 282 -3.88 3.02 21.93
CA ALA A 282 -4.49 1.73 22.21
C ALA A 282 -4.10 0.67 21.17
N LEU A 283 -4.05 1.04 19.88
CA LEU A 283 -3.60 0.15 18.81
C LEU A 283 -2.12 -0.22 18.97
N ILE A 284 -1.25 0.76 19.21
CA ILE A 284 0.19 0.54 19.43
C ILE A 284 0.40 -0.44 20.60
N THR A 285 -0.26 -0.18 21.73
CA THR A 285 -0.17 -1.02 22.92
C THR A 285 -0.67 -2.45 22.65
N THR A 286 -1.75 -2.57 21.88
CA THR A 286 -2.33 -3.87 21.49
C THR A 286 -1.41 -4.63 20.57
N ALA A 287 -0.79 -3.95 19.58
CA ALA A 287 0.17 -4.54 18.66
C ALA A 287 1.40 -5.10 19.39
N HIS A 288 1.99 -4.33 20.30
CA HIS A 288 3.12 -4.81 21.10
C HIS A 288 2.75 -6.02 22.00
N ARG A 289 1.58 -6.01 22.59
CA ARG A 289 1.09 -7.15 23.41
C ARG A 289 0.86 -8.38 22.56
N LEU A 290 0.31 -8.19 21.36
CA LEU A 290 0.12 -9.25 20.38
C LEU A 290 1.45 -9.85 19.95
N ALA A 291 2.42 -9.02 19.58
CA ALA A 291 3.75 -9.46 19.16
C ALA A 291 4.44 -10.32 20.23
N ARG A 292 4.33 -9.95 21.52
CA ARG A 292 4.86 -10.75 22.63
C ARG A 292 4.12 -12.08 22.78
N ARG A 293 2.77 -12.06 22.71
CA ARG A 293 1.94 -13.27 22.86
C ARG A 293 2.21 -14.28 21.74
N GLU A 294 2.34 -13.81 20.53
CA GLU A 294 2.61 -14.62 19.32
C GLU A 294 4.10 -14.96 19.16
N ARG A 295 4.97 -14.46 20.05
CA ARG A 295 6.43 -14.63 19.98
C ARG A 295 7.05 -14.18 18.66
N TRP A 296 6.53 -13.09 18.08
CA TRP A 296 7.02 -12.58 16.80
C TRP A 296 8.46 -12.04 16.84
N THR A 297 8.94 -11.61 18.00
CA THR A 297 10.29 -11.09 18.23
C THR A 297 11.26 -12.13 18.80
N ALA A 298 10.84 -13.39 18.96
CA ALA A 298 11.77 -14.42 19.38
C ALA A 298 12.75 -14.72 18.24
N PRO A 299 14.07 -14.87 18.54
CA PRO A 299 15.01 -15.34 17.54
C PRO A 299 14.53 -16.71 17.04
N PRO A 300 14.76 -17.03 15.75
CA PRO A 300 14.53 -18.37 15.23
C PRO A 300 15.36 -19.35 16.06
N GLY A 301 14.72 -20.37 16.60
CA GLY A 301 15.35 -21.41 17.40
C GLY A 301 16.19 -22.32 16.55
#